data_30ec2b62e89dba5cc5acf61695a3012a
#
_entry.id   30ec2b62e89dba5cc5acf61695a3012a
#
_cell.length_a   1.000
_cell.length_b   1.000
_cell.length_c   1.000
_cell.angle_alpha   90.00
_cell.angle_beta   90.00
_cell.angle_gamma   90.00
#
_symmetry.space_group_name_H-M   'P 1'
#
loop_
_entity.id
_entity.type
_entity.pdbx_description
1 polymer ?
#
loop_
_entity_poly.entity_id
_entity_poly.type
_entity_poly.pdbx_seq_one_letter_code
_entity_poly.pdbx_strand_id
1 'polypeptide(L)'
;MSDALREELERVAGVLGAPGVPFVLERPRGEGHGDLATNLAMVLAGPLRSKPRVLAERVLQEMKVTQALVTRTEIAGPGFINFWLSSDHLTNTIQEILTEGSAYGRSTIGMGQRVNVEFVSANPTGPLHVGHGRGAALGDGLASLLEWTGHDVTREFYINDAGVQIGRVVESLWARMRQAQGEDCPIPEGGYHGEYLIEAAERALTELPPASFAPPFDSAAPALREFVLRVQREEQDALLLDFGVRFDVYGSESAMYQADRVATLLKELENRRLTFEADGALWLRTTDFGDDKDRVLRKSDGTYTYLMPDIVYHADKHDRGFDRAIDVWGADHHGYIPRMRAAMAALGYPPEFFEVAMIQLVKVMKDGEEVRMSKRAGDFVTLRDLCDWVGADAARYFFLMRRGDTPFVFDVDLARARTEENPVFYVQMAHARMSGIFRVAHIDPETVNGTFDVAALTAPEDIDLIKTLALFPGFVERAALGREPHRVTGYLEDLARQVHGWYHRCRVLGEPAPTEHARLVLARATRTVLANGLTLLGLSAPDRM
;
A
#
# COMPACT_ATOMS: atom_id res chain seq x y z
N MET A 1 -13.73 -2.07 19.31
CA MET A 1 -15.13 -1.95 19.68
C MET A 1 -16.13 -2.51 18.66
N SER A 2 -16.07 -2.13 17.40
CA SER A 2 -16.59 -3.01 16.35
C SER A 2 -16.15 -4.44 16.65
N ASP A 3 -15.04 -4.58 17.31
CA ASP A 3 -14.42 -5.84 17.73
C ASP A 3 -15.22 -6.56 18.81
N ALA A 4 -15.63 -5.91 19.89
CA ALA A 4 -16.45 -6.57 20.91
C ALA A 4 -17.81 -7.02 20.37
N LEU A 5 -18.44 -6.21 19.51
CA LEU A 5 -19.67 -6.61 18.83
C LEU A 5 -19.39 -7.65 17.73
N ARG A 6 -18.28 -7.54 17.05
CA ARG A 6 -17.82 -8.51 16.04
C ARG A 6 -17.47 -9.83 16.69
N GLU A 7 -16.65 -9.84 17.75
CA GLU A 7 -16.29 -11.03 18.52
C GLU A 7 -17.53 -11.75 19.04
N GLU A 8 -18.50 -10.98 19.54
CA GLU A 8 -19.77 -11.56 19.99
C GLU A 8 -20.57 -12.17 18.84
N LEU A 9 -20.62 -11.52 17.67
CA LEU A 9 -21.27 -12.07 16.47
C LEU A 9 -20.54 -13.32 15.96
N GLU A 10 -19.21 -13.35 16.01
CA GLU A 10 -18.38 -14.52 15.66
C GLU A 10 -18.63 -15.67 16.65
N ARG A 11 -18.67 -15.38 17.94
CA ARG A 11 -19.01 -16.36 18.98
C ARG A 11 -20.41 -16.96 18.71
N VAL A 12 -21.39 -16.11 18.42
CA VAL A 12 -22.77 -16.55 18.12
C VAL A 12 -22.81 -17.39 16.84
N ALA A 13 -22.06 -17.01 15.79
CA ALA A 13 -21.96 -17.83 14.58
C ALA A 13 -21.39 -19.23 14.88
N GLY A 14 -20.39 -19.31 15.76
CA GLY A 14 -19.83 -20.57 16.26
C GLY A 14 -20.86 -21.41 17.03
N VAL A 15 -21.60 -20.79 17.95
CA VAL A 15 -22.66 -21.45 18.74
C VAL A 15 -23.77 -21.99 17.83
N LEU A 16 -24.11 -21.28 16.76
CA LEU A 16 -25.11 -21.69 15.79
C LEU A 16 -24.61 -22.76 14.80
N GLY A 17 -23.33 -23.13 14.87
CA GLY A 17 -22.75 -24.23 14.09
C GLY A 17 -22.09 -23.81 12.77
N ALA A 18 -21.75 -22.54 12.59
CA ALA A 18 -21.05 -22.02 11.41
C ALA A 18 -19.89 -21.08 11.80
N PRO A 19 -18.85 -21.58 12.50
CA PRO A 19 -17.71 -20.77 12.90
C PRO A 19 -16.94 -20.27 11.67
N GLY A 20 -16.39 -19.05 11.76
CA GLY A 20 -15.55 -18.47 10.71
C GLY A 20 -16.31 -18.02 9.45
N VAL A 21 -17.64 -17.99 9.47
CA VAL A 21 -18.43 -17.49 8.34
C VAL A 21 -18.14 -15.99 8.13
N PRO A 22 -17.79 -15.55 6.91
CA PRO A 22 -17.50 -14.15 6.66
C PRO A 22 -18.78 -13.31 6.65
N PHE A 23 -18.88 -12.33 7.53
CA PHE A 23 -20.00 -11.39 7.57
C PHE A 23 -19.51 -9.94 7.61
N VAL A 24 -20.41 -9.03 7.31
CA VAL A 24 -20.17 -7.59 7.36
C VAL A 24 -20.79 -6.99 8.61
N LEU A 25 -20.06 -6.10 9.27
CA LEU A 25 -20.57 -5.19 10.29
C LEU A 25 -20.19 -3.78 9.84
N GLU A 26 -21.17 -2.98 9.41
CA GLU A 26 -20.97 -1.69 8.78
C GLU A 26 -22.06 -0.68 9.17
N ARG A 27 -21.83 0.61 8.88
CA ARG A 27 -22.89 1.62 9.03
C ARG A 27 -23.99 1.39 8.00
N PRO A 28 -25.27 1.32 8.39
CA PRO A 28 -26.37 1.14 7.45
C PRO A 28 -26.53 2.34 6.52
N ARG A 29 -27.01 2.09 5.32
CA ARG A 29 -27.34 3.15 4.35
C ARG A 29 -28.72 3.71 4.68
N GLY A 30 -28.80 4.96 5.07
CA GLY A 30 -30.03 5.70 5.34
C GLY A 30 -30.28 6.01 6.82
N GLU A 31 -31.00 7.07 7.06
CA GLU A 31 -31.37 7.53 8.40
C GLU A 31 -32.35 6.57 9.08
N GLY A 32 -32.20 6.37 10.41
CA GLY A 32 -33.15 5.58 11.20
C GLY A 32 -32.87 4.08 11.26
N HIS A 33 -31.81 3.59 10.63
CA HIS A 33 -31.45 2.15 10.64
C HIS A 33 -30.40 1.75 11.70
N GLY A 34 -30.23 2.56 12.73
CA GLY A 34 -29.21 2.31 13.79
C GLY A 34 -27.81 2.80 13.42
N ASP A 35 -26.85 2.43 14.26
CA ASP A 35 -25.48 2.88 14.17
C ASP A 35 -24.59 1.88 13.41
N LEU A 36 -24.87 0.59 13.59
CA LEU A 36 -24.24 -0.52 12.90
C LEU A 36 -25.30 -1.50 12.38
N ALA A 37 -25.00 -2.19 11.31
CA ALA A 37 -25.81 -3.27 10.76
C ALA A 37 -24.93 -4.46 10.38
N THR A 38 -25.45 -5.68 10.58
CA THR A 38 -24.78 -6.89 10.11
C THR A 38 -25.68 -7.71 9.20
N ASN A 39 -25.05 -8.39 8.22
CA ASN A 39 -25.66 -9.38 7.36
C ASN A 39 -25.46 -10.82 7.85
N LEU A 40 -24.97 -11.02 9.08
CA LEU A 40 -24.63 -12.35 9.63
C LEU A 40 -25.73 -13.39 9.39
N ALA A 41 -26.98 -13.06 9.73
CA ALA A 41 -28.08 -14.00 9.56
C ALA A 41 -28.33 -14.40 8.09
N MET A 42 -28.06 -13.51 7.15
CA MET A 42 -28.16 -13.79 5.72
C MET A 42 -27.06 -14.74 5.25
N VAL A 43 -25.83 -14.55 5.75
CA VAL A 43 -24.67 -15.40 5.43
C VAL A 43 -24.83 -16.79 6.06
N LEU A 44 -25.37 -16.88 7.28
CA LEU A 44 -25.68 -18.13 7.97
C LEU A 44 -26.78 -18.96 7.27
N ALA A 45 -27.62 -18.32 6.44
CA ALA A 45 -28.79 -18.97 5.82
C ALA A 45 -28.43 -20.16 4.93
N GLY A 46 -27.34 -20.06 4.18
CA GLY A 46 -26.83 -21.15 3.33
C GLY A 46 -26.33 -22.34 4.14
N PRO A 47 -25.29 -22.18 4.98
CA PRO A 47 -24.75 -23.26 5.80
C PRO A 47 -25.78 -23.93 6.71
N LEU A 48 -26.68 -23.17 7.33
CA LEU A 48 -27.65 -23.67 8.29
C LEU A 48 -29.02 -24.06 7.66
N ARG A 49 -29.15 -23.90 6.34
CA ARG A 49 -30.38 -24.22 5.58
C ARG A 49 -31.66 -23.67 6.23
N SER A 50 -31.60 -22.42 6.69
CA SER A 50 -32.70 -21.76 7.41
C SER A 50 -32.99 -20.38 6.82
N LYS A 51 -34.19 -19.84 7.07
CA LYS A 51 -34.54 -18.50 6.60
C LYS A 51 -33.74 -17.44 7.33
N PRO A 52 -33.20 -16.43 6.64
CA PRO A 52 -32.35 -15.39 7.28
C PRO A 52 -33.04 -14.69 8.45
N ARG A 53 -34.34 -14.37 8.35
CA ARG A 53 -35.06 -13.67 9.42
C ARG A 53 -35.19 -14.52 10.70
N VAL A 54 -35.39 -15.84 10.55
CA VAL A 54 -35.42 -16.78 11.69
C VAL A 54 -34.01 -16.87 12.34
N LEU A 55 -32.98 -16.84 11.51
CA LEU A 55 -31.59 -16.82 12.01
C LEU A 55 -31.27 -15.50 12.70
N ALA A 56 -31.78 -14.36 12.22
CA ALA A 56 -31.61 -13.08 12.89
C ALA A 56 -32.23 -13.09 14.30
N GLU A 57 -33.40 -13.66 14.47
CA GLU A 57 -34.05 -13.86 15.78
C GLU A 57 -33.18 -14.76 16.69
N ARG A 58 -32.64 -15.87 16.16
CA ARG A 58 -31.75 -16.76 16.90
C ARG A 58 -30.42 -16.09 17.26
N VAL A 59 -29.85 -15.31 16.36
CA VAL A 59 -28.63 -14.52 16.63
C VAL A 59 -28.90 -13.60 17.83
N LEU A 60 -29.98 -12.83 17.81
CA LEU A 60 -30.33 -11.92 18.92
C LEU A 60 -30.60 -12.66 20.25
N GLN A 61 -31.18 -13.87 20.21
CA GLN A 61 -31.40 -14.70 21.39
C GLN A 61 -30.10 -15.22 22.03
N GLU A 62 -29.11 -15.56 21.18
CA GLU A 62 -27.81 -16.08 21.63
C GLU A 62 -26.80 -14.98 22.00
N MET A 63 -27.06 -13.73 21.58
CA MET A 63 -26.19 -12.60 21.90
C MET A 63 -26.21 -12.25 23.39
N LYS A 64 -25.01 -12.11 23.96
CA LYS A 64 -24.78 -11.68 25.34
C LYS A 64 -24.28 -10.23 25.38
N VAL A 65 -24.93 -9.36 24.61
CA VAL A 65 -24.55 -7.93 24.56
C VAL A 65 -25.11 -7.21 25.77
N THR A 66 -24.23 -6.49 26.49
CA THR A 66 -24.64 -5.66 27.60
C THR A 66 -25.33 -4.39 27.10
N GLN A 67 -26.26 -3.84 27.92
CA GLN A 67 -26.85 -2.52 27.64
C GLN A 67 -25.81 -1.39 27.58
N ALA A 68 -24.65 -1.62 28.18
CA ALA A 68 -23.50 -0.72 28.06
C ALA A 68 -22.92 -0.61 26.66
N LEU A 69 -23.16 -1.60 25.78
CA LEU A 69 -22.68 -1.57 24.40
C LEU A 69 -23.79 -1.18 23.42
N VAL A 70 -24.96 -1.82 23.53
CA VAL A 70 -26.08 -1.67 22.59
C VAL A 70 -27.36 -1.41 23.37
N THR A 71 -28.03 -0.30 23.09
CA THR A 71 -29.29 0.08 23.75
C THR A 71 -30.52 -0.50 23.07
N ARG A 72 -30.42 -0.77 21.75
CA ARG A 72 -31.53 -1.28 20.94
C ARG A 72 -31.01 -2.12 19.78
N THR A 73 -31.74 -3.15 19.42
CA THR A 73 -31.55 -3.96 18.22
C THR A 73 -32.84 -4.03 17.41
N GLU A 74 -32.72 -4.15 16.08
CA GLU A 74 -33.88 -4.31 15.19
C GLU A 74 -33.53 -5.20 14.00
N ILE A 75 -34.46 -6.11 13.63
CA ILE A 75 -34.31 -6.93 12.44
C ILE A 75 -34.95 -6.20 11.25
N ALA A 76 -34.13 -5.82 10.28
CA ALA A 76 -34.54 -5.09 9.10
C ALA A 76 -34.52 -5.97 7.82
N GLY A 77 -35.46 -5.70 6.92
CA GLY A 77 -35.52 -6.34 5.61
C GLY A 77 -35.50 -7.88 5.68
N PRO A 78 -34.66 -8.54 4.84
CA PRO A 78 -34.61 -10.00 4.76
C PRO A 78 -33.92 -10.68 5.93
N GLY A 79 -33.24 -9.94 6.83
CA GLY A 79 -32.51 -10.51 7.96
C GLY A 79 -31.27 -9.72 8.35
N PHE A 80 -31.17 -8.44 7.99
CA PHE A 80 -30.20 -7.54 8.60
C PHE A 80 -30.54 -7.34 10.07
N ILE A 81 -29.50 -7.20 10.91
CA ILE A 81 -29.66 -6.83 12.32
C ILE A 81 -29.00 -5.47 12.50
N ASN A 82 -29.81 -4.48 12.90
CA ASN A 82 -29.38 -3.12 13.19
C ASN A 82 -29.16 -2.96 14.69
N PHE A 83 -28.12 -2.20 15.07
CA PHE A 83 -27.71 -1.94 16.45
C PHE A 83 -27.68 -0.43 16.71
N TRP A 84 -28.18 0.00 17.87
CA TRP A 84 -28.01 1.36 18.40
C TRP A 84 -27.04 1.30 19.58
N LEU A 85 -25.95 2.05 19.47
CA LEU A 85 -24.89 2.07 20.47
C LEU A 85 -25.30 2.90 21.70
N SER A 86 -24.71 2.59 22.85
CA SER A 86 -25.00 3.31 24.09
C SER A 86 -24.17 4.61 24.21
N SER A 87 -24.62 5.53 25.07
CA SER A 87 -23.88 6.74 25.38
C SER A 87 -22.53 6.44 26.07
N ASP A 88 -22.51 5.44 26.94
CA ASP A 88 -21.27 4.99 27.63
C ASP A 88 -20.24 4.54 26.63
N HIS A 89 -20.71 3.86 25.59
CA HIS A 89 -19.88 3.40 24.53
C HIS A 89 -19.26 4.55 23.71
N LEU A 90 -20.03 5.58 23.37
CA LEU A 90 -19.52 6.76 22.66
C LEU A 90 -18.44 7.48 23.50
N THR A 91 -18.67 7.60 24.82
CA THR A 91 -17.67 8.15 25.76
C THR A 91 -16.40 7.32 25.78
N ASN A 92 -16.52 6.00 25.90
CA ASN A 92 -15.37 5.08 25.92
C ASN A 92 -14.56 5.15 24.63
N THR A 93 -15.21 5.26 23.47
CA THR A 93 -14.52 5.42 22.18
C THR A 93 -13.61 6.65 22.18
N ILE A 94 -14.10 7.79 22.63
CA ILE A 94 -13.28 9.01 22.67
C ILE A 94 -12.13 8.86 23.64
N GLN A 95 -12.35 8.24 24.81
CA GLN A 95 -11.30 7.99 25.78
C GLN A 95 -10.23 7.03 25.24
N GLU A 96 -10.63 5.99 24.51
CA GLU A 96 -9.74 5.06 23.83
C GLU A 96 -8.85 5.79 22.81
N ILE A 97 -9.46 6.61 21.93
CA ILE A 97 -8.72 7.42 20.94
C ILE A 97 -7.67 8.31 21.64
N LEU A 98 -8.04 8.99 22.70
CA LEU A 98 -7.15 9.91 23.41
C LEU A 98 -6.07 9.19 24.21
N THR A 99 -6.35 7.99 24.72
CA THR A 99 -5.38 7.16 25.46
C THR A 99 -4.37 6.52 24.55
N GLU A 100 -4.82 5.94 23.44
CA GLU A 100 -3.94 5.28 22.46
C GLU A 100 -3.21 6.29 21.57
N GLY A 101 -3.79 7.46 21.34
CA GLY A 101 -3.17 8.52 20.55
C GLY A 101 -2.78 8.04 19.16
N SER A 102 -1.48 8.09 18.84
CA SER A 102 -0.94 7.63 17.55
C SER A 102 -1.01 6.11 17.34
N ALA A 103 -1.36 5.34 18.37
CA ALA A 103 -1.57 3.90 18.26
C ALA A 103 -3.03 3.52 17.96
N TYR A 104 -3.99 4.44 18.10
CA TYR A 104 -5.39 4.14 17.81
C TYR A 104 -5.59 3.72 16.35
N GLY A 105 -6.21 2.59 16.15
CA GLY A 105 -6.38 1.93 14.85
C GLY A 105 -5.36 0.83 14.58
N ARG A 106 -4.39 0.62 15.45
CA ARG A 106 -3.49 -0.53 15.38
C ARG A 106 -4.18 -1.78 15.93
N SER A 107 -3.76 -2.94 15.43
CA SER A 107 -4.22 -4.23 15.95
C SER A 107 -3.12 -5.29 15.88
N THR A 108 -3.41 -6.47 16.41
CA THR A 108 -2.47 -7.60 16.46
C THR A 108 -2.93 -8.79 15.62
N ILE A 109 -3.82 -8.59 14.65
CA ILE A 109 -4.37 -9.69 13.83
C ILE A 109 -3.29 -10.41 13.02
N GLY A 110 -2.18 -9.74 12.71
CA GLY A 110 -1.02 -10.32 12.04
C GLY A 110 -0.19 -11.25 12.90
N MET A 111 -0.37 -11.24 14.23
CA MET A 111 0.30 -12.12 15.20
C MET A 111 1.82 -12.23 15.02
N GLY A 112 2.48 -11.20 14.52
CA GLY A 112 3.92 -11.19 14.26
C GLY A 112 4.34 -12.02 13.04
N GLN A 113 3.41 -12.39 12.15
CA GLN A 113 3.72 -13.07 10.90
C GLN A 113 4.72 -12.24 10.09
N ARG A 114 5.81 -12.87 9.63
CA ARG A 114 6.88 -12.20 8.89
C ARG A 114 6.51 -12.09 7.42
N VAL A 115 6.42 -10.86 6.93
CA VAL A 115 5.98 -10.56 5.55
C VAL A 115 7.06 -9.77 4.82
N ASN A 116 7.49 -10.28 3.67
CA ASN A 116 8.30 -9.53 2.72
C ASN A 116 7.37 -8.83 1.73
N VAL A 117 7.53 -7.52 1.55
CA VAL A 117 6.81 -6.74 0.54
C VAL A 117 7.82 -6.18 -0.43
N GLU A 118 7.84 -6.72 -1.66
CA GLU A 118 8.70 -6.27 -2.74
C GLU A 118 7.96 -5.33 -3.68
N PHE A 119 8.54 -4.17 -3.95
CA PHE A 119 7.91 -3.20 -4.84
C PHE A 119 8.92 -2.24 -5.47
N VAL A 120 8.50 -1.53 -6.51
CA VAL A 120 9.32 -0.70 -7.40
C VAL A 120 10.24 -1.55 -8.24
N SER A 121 11.26 -2.17 -7.67
CA SER A 121 12.22 -3.10 -8.29
C SER A 121 12.65 -2.67 -9.69
N ALA A 122 13.00 -1.38 -9.83
CA ALA A 122 13.35 -0.75 -11.09
C ALA A 122 14.81 -0.99 -11.44
N ASN A 123 15.10 -1.23 -12.72
CA ASN A 123 16.46 -1.33 -13.20
C ASN A 123 17.20 0.01 -13.01
N PRO A 124 18.46 0.01 -12.58
CA PRO A 124 19.25 1.23 -12.40
C PRO A 124 19.78 1.76 -13.75
N THR A 125 18.87 1.96 -14.70
CA THR A 125 19.17 2.40 -16.08
C THR A 125 18.62 3.79 -16.39
N GLY A 126 17.94 4.43 -15.42
CA GLY A 126 17.39 5.77 -15.56
C GLY A 126 16.44 6.14 -14.43
N PRO A 127 15.81 7.33 -14.52
CA PRO A 127 14.92 7.84 -13.50
C PRO A 127 13.64 7.02 -13.39
N LEU A 128 13.04 7.05 -12.19
CA LEU A 128 11.75 6.41 -11.94
C LEU A 128 10.62 7.16 -12.66
N HIS A 129 9.78 6.44 -13.38
CA HIS A 129 8.59 7.00 -14.05
C HIS A 129 7.34 6.89 -13.15
N VAL A 130 6.25 7.54 -13.54
CA VAL A 130 4.97 7.56 -12.80
C VAL A 130 4.42 6.17 -12.46
N GLY A 131 4.68 5.16 -13.29
CA GLY A 131 4.29 3.78 -12.99
C GLY A 131 5.05 3.20 -11.79
N HIS A 132 6.37 3.50 -11.67
CA HIS A 132 7.15 3.15 -10.48
C HIS A 132 6.63 3.90 -9.25
N GLY A 133 6.24 5.18 -9.40
CA GLY A 133 5.62 5.97 -8.32
C GLY A 133 4.32 5.34 -7.80
N ARG A 134 3.48 4.83 -8.69
CA ARG A 134 2.26 4.10 -8.29
C ARG A 134 2.61 2.83 -7.53
N GLY A 135 3.60 2.07 -8.02
CA GLY A 135 4.10 0.87 -7.34
C GLY A 135 4.68 1.18 -5.97
N ALA A 136 5.43 2.28 -5.86
CA ALA A 136 6.01 2.76 -4.62
C ALA A 136 4.94 3.13 -3.58
N ALA A 137 3.94 3.93 -3.98
CA ALA A 137 2.84 4.32 -3.09
C ALA A 137 2.02 3.10 -2.62
N LEU A 138 1.66 2.19 -3.56
CA LEU A 138 0.87 1.01 -3.23
C LEU A 138 1.66 0.03 -2.35
N GLY A 139 2.92 -0.26 -2.68
CA GLY A 139 3.76 -1.20 -1.93
C GLY A 139 4.02 -0.72 -0.50
N ASP A 140 4.39 0.56 -0.35
CA ASP A 140 4.61 1.14 0.97
C ASP A 140 3.31 1.29 1.78
N GLY A 141 2.21 1.70 1.14
CA GLY A 141 0.90 1.74 1.79
C GLY A 141 0.42 0.36 2.25
N LEU A 142 0.70 -0.69 1.47
CA LEU A 142 0.42 -2.07 1.85
C LEU A 142 1.31 -2.53 3.01
N ALA A 143 2.61 -2.26 2.95
CA ALA A 143 3.55 -2.56 4.03
C ALA A 143 3.12 -1.88 5.34
N SER A 144 2.77 -0.59 5.28
CA SER A 144 2.29 0.17 6.44
C SER A 144 0.99 -0.40 7.03
N LEU A 145 0.02 -0.81 6.20
CA LEU A 145 -1.20 -1.49 6.66
C LEU A 145 -0.91 -2.78 7.42
N LEU A 146 0.03 -3.58 6.92
CA LEU A 146 0.44 -4.82 7.56
C LEU A 146 1.15 -4.57 8.90
N GLU A 147 2.06 -3.58 8.96
CA GLU A 147 2.69 -3.17 10.22
C GLU A 147 1.68 -2.65 11.24
N TRP A 148 0.70 -1.85 10.81
CA TRP A 148 -0.37 -1.34 11.69
C TRP A 148 -1.22 -2.47 12.27
N THR A 149 -1.29 -3.59 11.58
CA THR A 149 -2.06 -4.77 12.00
C THR A 149 -1.21 -5.87 12.63
N GLY A 150 0.03 -5.55 13.04
CA GLY A 150 0.88 -6.43 13.85
C GLY A 150 1.65 -7.51 13.10
N HIS A 151 1.88 -7.32 11.79
CA HIS A 151 2.84 -8.14 11.04
C HIS A 151 4.25 -7.59 11.22
N ASP A 152 5.26 -8.47 11.12
CA ASP A 152 6.67 -8.11 11.01
C ASP A 152 7.04 -7.95 9.54
N VAL A 153 7.10 -6.71 9.05
CA VAL A 153 7.20 -6.39 7.63
C VAL A 153 8.61 -5.98 7.26
N THR A 154 9.10 -6.52 6.16
CA THR A 154 10.34 -6.09 5.49
C THR A 154 10.02 -5.57 4.10
N ARG A 155 10.37 -4.31 3.83
CA ARG A 155 10.28 -3.68 2.51
C ARG A 155 11.52 -4.02 1.69
N GLU A 156 11.34 -4.62 0.53
CA GLU A 156 12.45 -5.07 -0.30
C GLU A 156 12.39 -4.46 -1.70
N PHE A 157 13.55 -4.09 -2.22
CA PHE A 157 13.75 -3.62 -3.58
C PHE A 157 14.69 -4.58 -4.30
N TYR A 158 14.25 -5.20 -5.38
CA TYR A 158 15.08 -6.05 -6.21
C TYR A 158 15.81 -5.25 -7.29
N ILE A 159 17.12 -5.47 -7.43
CA ILE A 159 17.98 -4.81 -8.40
C ILE A 159 18.39 -5.83 -9.47
N ASN A 160 17.95 -5.63 -10.70
CA ASN A 160 18.49 -6.35 -11.83
C ASN A 160 19.75 -5.64 -12.33
N ASP A 161 20.88 -6.00 -11.77
CA ASP A 161 22.20 -5.46 -12.06
C ASP A 161 23.05 -6.33 -13.01
N ALA A 162 22.48 -7.44 -13.52
CA ALA A 162 23.19 -8.42 -14.35
C ALA A 162 22.79 -8.41 -15.85
N GLY A 163 21.73 -7.71 -16.24
CA GLY A 163 21.12 -7.81 -17.57
C GLY A 163 21.84 -7.03 -18.69
N VAL A 164 21.47 -7.34 -19.95
CA VAL A 164 21.95 -6.66 -21.18
C VAL A 164 21.67 -5.15 -21.17
N GLN A 165 20.63 -4.71 -20.46
CA GLN A 165 20.27 -3.30 -20.33
C GLN A 165 21.37 -2.49 -19.61
N ILE A 166 22.07 -3.10 -18.66
CA ILE A 166 23.20 -2.43 -17.98
C ILE A 166 24.33 -2.17 -18.96
N GLY A 167 24.68 -3.12 -19.84
CA GLY A 167 25.68 -2.89 -20.88
C GLY A 167 25.32 -1.69 -21.76
N ARG A 168 24.07 -1.60 -22.20
CA ARG A 168 23.60 -0.49 -23.05
C ARG A 168 23.63 0.87 -22.36
N VAL A 169 23.33 0.97 -21.07
CA VAL A 169 23.42 2.25 -20.36
C VAL A 169 24.87 2.66 -20.18
N VAL A 170 25.78 1.71 -19.96
CA VAL A 170 27.24 1.98 -19.86
C VAL A 170 27.79 2.48 -21.21
N GLU A 171 27.42 1.85 -22.32
CA GLU A 171 27.78 2.31 -23.66
C GLU A 171 27.24 3.71 -23.96
N SER A 172 26.00 3.98 -23.54
CA SER A 172 25.36 5.29 -23.72
C SER A 172 26.05 6.37 -22.87
N LEU A 173 26.42 6.04 -21.63
CA LEU A 173 27.22 6.93 -20.77
C LEU A 173 28.57 7.24 -21.41
N TRP A 174 29.26 6.21 -21.91
CA TRP A 174 30.52 6.40 -22.63
C TRP A 174 30.36 7.35 -23.81
N ALA A 175 29.34 7.16 -24.65
CA ALA A 175 29.10 8.04 -25.79
C ALA A 175 28.84 9.48 -25.35
N ARG A 176 28.05 9.71 -24.28
CA ARG A 176 27.82 11.05 -23.73
C ARG A 176 29.09 11.70 -23.19
N MET A 177 29.96 10.94 -22.53
CA MET A 177 31.25 11.45 -22.04
C MET A 177 32.15 11.88 -23.20
N ARG A 178 32.20 11.11 -24.31
CA ARG A 178 32.96 11.48 -25.51
C ARG A 178 32.38 12.71 -26.21
N GLN A 179 31.05 12.81 -26.31
CA GLN A 179 30.37 14.00 -26.82
C GLN A 179 30.69 15.25 -25.99
N ALA A 180 30.70 15.15 -24.65
CA ALA A 180 31.07 16.23 -23.75
C ALA A 180 32.52 16.68 -23.91
N GLN A 181 33.41 15.80 -24.41
CA GLN A 181 34.82 16.11 -24.75
C GLN A 181 34.98 16.63 -26.18
N GLY A 182 33.89 16.83 -26.93
CA GLY A 182 33.90 17.35 -28.30
C GLY A 182 34.14 16.31 -29.40
N GLU A 183 33.99 15.02 -29.08
CA GLU A 183 34.14 13.94 -30.07
C GLU A 183 32.79 13.54 -30.69
N ASP A 184 32.82 13.12 -31.92
CA ASP A 184 31.66 12.54 -32.61
C ASP A 184 31.53 11.06 -32.23
N CYS A 185 30.73 10.80 -31.22
CA CYS A 185 30.45 9.44 -30.71
C CYS A 185 28.92 9.25 -30.60
N PRO A 186 28.29 8.61 -31.58
CA PRO A 186 26.84 8.40 -31.54
C PRO A 186 26.46 7.41 -30.46
N ILE A 187 25.26 7.63 -29.86
CA ILE A 187 24.68 6.65 -28.94
C ILE A 187 24.37 5.36 -29.70
N PRO A 188 24.74 4.19 -29.17
CA PRO A 188 24.51 2.90 -29.83
C PRO A 188 23.03 2.62 -30.09
N GLU A 189 22.73 1.80 -31.06
CA GLU A 189 21.36 1.39 -31.36
C GLU A 189 20.70 0.71 -30.16
N GLY A 190 19.50 1.18 -29.76
CA GLY A 190 18.81 0.73 -28.56
C GLY A 190 19.42 1.24 -27.27
N GLY A 191 20.32 2.22 -27.33
CA GLY A 191 20.88 2.93 -26.18
C GLY A 191 19.91 3.95 -25.56
N TYR A 192 20.35 4.61 -24.52
CA TYR A 192 19.56 5.55 -23.72
C TYR A 192 19.89 7.00 -24.10
N HIS A 193 18.86 7.80 -24.39
CA HIS A 193 19.01 9.17 -24.91
C HIS A 193 18.72 10.27 -23.87
N GLY A 194 18.15 9.92 -22.72
CA GLY A 194 17.65 10.88 -21.71
C GLY A 194 18.71 11.86 -21.20
N GLU A 195 18.27 13.07 -20.82
CA GLU A 195 19.13 14.16 -20.29
C GLU A 195 19.90 13.74 -19.06
N TYR A 196 19.34 12.87 -18.21
CA TYR A 196 19.99 12.32 -17.01
C TYR A 196 21.35 11.65 -17.31
N LEU A 197 21.57 11.13 -18.53
CA LEU A 197 22.88 10.61 -18.93
C LEU A 197 23.88 11.69 -19.32
N ILE A 198 23.42 12.87 -19.72
CA ILE A 198 24.31 14.03 -19.94
C ILE A 198 24.85 14.47 -18.59
N GLU A 199 23.97 14.63 -17.59
CA GLU A 199 24.38 14.98 -16.21
C GLU A 199 25.30 13.92 -15.60
N ALA A 200 24.97 12.63 -15.80
CA ALA A 200 25.81 11.53 -15.35
C ALA A 200 27.19 11.54 -16.03
N ALA A 201 27.27 11.90 -17.32
CA ALA A 201 28.54 11.99 -18.04
C ALA A 201 29.41 13.14 -17.54
N GLU A 202 28.83 14.33 -17.29
CA GLU A 202 29.53 15.48 -16.70
C GLU A 202 30.06 15.16 -15.31
N ARG A 203 29.24 14.48 -14.51
CA ARG A 203 29.62 13.99 -13.18
C ARG A 203 30.74 12.95 -13.26
N ALA A 204 30.67 12.00 -14.21
CA ALA A 204 31.70 11.00 -14.43
C ALA A 204 33.04 11.63 -14.81
N LEU A 205 33.05 12.64 -15.69
CA LEU A 205 34.26 13.39 -16.08
C LEU A 205 34.91 14.12 -14.93
N THR A 206 34.14 14.47 -13.89
CA THR A 206 34.62 15.17 -12.70
C THR A 206 35.07 14.22 -11.59
N GLU A 207 34.32 13.14 -11.35
CA GLU A 207 34.57 12.23 -10.21
C GLU A 207 35.56 11.11 -10.53
N LEU A 208 35.58 10.62 -11.79
CA LEU A 208 36.44 9.50 -12.15
C LEU A 208 37.84 9.94 -12.60
N PRO A 209 38.90 9.19 -12.23
CA PRO A 209 40.24 9.42 -12.78
C PRO A 209 40.22 9.25 -14.31
N PRO A 210 40.93 10.13 -15.08
CA PRO A 210 40.94 10.03 -16.55
C PRO A 210 41.35 8.65 -17.11
N ALA A 211 42.19 7.92 -16.38
CA ALA A 211 42.60 6.57 -16.77
C ALA A 211 41.42 5.55 -16.73
N SER A 212 40.38 5.79 -15.92
CA SER A 212 39.22 4.88 -15.77
C SER A 212 38.25 4.94 -16.94
N PHE A 213 38.34 5.99 -17.77
CA PHE A 213 37.50 6.16 -18.95
C PHE A 213 38.28 6.42 -20.24
N ALA A 214 39.60 6.11 -20.22
CA ALA A 214 40.42 6.19 -21.41
C ALA A 214 40.06 5.07 -22.42
N PRO A 215 40.13 5.32 -23.74
CA PRO A 215 39.94 4.31 -24.77
C PRO A 215 40.94 3.14 -24.62
N PRO A 216 40.58 1.92 -25.04
CA PRO A 216 39.29 1.53 -25.67
C PRO A 216 38.14 1.34 -24.65
N PHE A 217 36.89 1.32 -25.15
CA PHE A 217 35.69 1.18 -24.32
C PHE A 217 35.74 -0.03 -23.38
N ASP A 218 36.17 -1.20 -23.87
CA ASP A 218 36.21 -2.44 -23.07
C ASP A 218 37.06 -2.28 -21.79
N SER A 219 38.09 -1.44 -21.84
CA SER A 219 38.92 -1.15 -20.66
C SER A 219 38.25 -0.19 -19.67
N ALA A 220 37.41 0.69 -20.17
CA ALA A 220 36.66 1.67 -19.37
C ALA A 220 35.35 1.11 -18.80
N ALA A 221 34.75 0.14 -19.49
CA ALA A 221 33.42 -0.37 -19.20
C ALA A 221 33.22 -0.81 -17.73
N PRO A 222 34.16 -1.51 -17.05
CA PRO A 222 33.97 -1.91 -15.65
C PRO A 222 33.82 -0.71 -14.70
N ALA A 223 34.67 0.32 -14.82
CA ALA A 223 34.62 1.50 -13.97
C ALA A 223 33.36 2.35 -14.25
N LEU A 224 32.99 2.47 -15.54
CA LEU A 224 31.78 3.18 -15.95
C LEU A 224 30.51 2.46 -15.49
N ARG A 225 30.51 1.12 -15.49
CA ARG A 225 29.41 0.32 -14.97
C ARG A 225 29.19 0.57 -13.47
N GLU A 226 30.25 0.46 -12.68
CA GLU A 226 30.18 0.74 -11.25
C GLU A 226 29.66 2.15 -10.99
N PHE A 227 30.19 3.13 -11.74
CA PHE A 227 29.81 4.52 -11.62
C PHE A 227 28.33 4.74 -11.94
N VAL A 228 27.85 4.29 -13.11
CA VAL A 228 26.46 4.56 -13.54
C VAL A 228 25.45 3.86 -12.64
N LEU A 229 25.74 2.64 -12.21
CA LEU A 229 24.85 1.92 -11.27
C LEU A 229 24.74 2.66 -9.95
N ARG A 230 25.88 3.14 -9.41
CA ARG A 230 25.90 3.94 -8.19
C ARG A 230 25.10 5.23 -8.33
N VAL A 231 25.34 6.01 -9.37
CA VAL A 231 24.68 7.30 -9.58
C VAL A 231 23.17 7.14 -9.78
N GLN A 232 22.75 6.20 -10.62
CA GLN A 232 21.32 5.95 -10.83
C GLN A 232 20.64 5.46 -9.55
N ARG A 233 21.34 4.67 -8.75
CA ARG A 233 20.84 4.20 -7.48
C ARG A 233 20.68 5.34 -6.46
N GLU A 234 21.71 6.17 -6.31
CA GLU A 234 21.67 7.35 -5.44
C GLU A 234 20.48 8.25 -5.77
N GLU A 235 20.21 8.48 -7.06
CA GLU A 235 19.10 9.31 -7.52
C GLU A 235 17.74 8.66 -7.24
N GLN A 236 17.58 7.35 -7.53
CA GLN A 236 16.36 6.62 -7.26
C GLN A 236 16.04 6.60 -5.75
N ASP A 237 17.05 6.35 -4.90
CA ASP A 237 16.90 6.31 -3.46
C ASP A 237 16.54 7.69 -2.88
N ALA A 238 17.19 8.76 -3.35
CA ALA A 238 16.87 10.11 -2.93
C ALA A 238 15.42 10.48 -3.29
N LEU A 239 15.00 10.19 -4.52
CA LEU A 239 13.64 10.46 -4.97
C LEU A 239 12.60 9.65 -4.18
N LEU A 240 12.85 8.37 -3.91
CA LEU A 240 11.97 7.52 -3.12
C LEU A 240 11.87 8.02 -1.68
N LEU A 241 12.98 8.48 -1.10
CA LEU A 241 12.99 9.08 0.24
C LEU A 241 12.15 10.37 0.28
N ASP A 242 12.31 11.26 -0.73
CA ASP A 242 11.50 12.48 -0.87
C ASP A 242 10.00 12.16 -1.07
N PHE A 243 9.72 11.03 -1.71
CA PHE A 243 8.36 10.49 -1.88
C PHE A 243 7.82 9.78 -0.63
N GLY A 244 8.61 9.69 0.45
CA GLY A 244 8.24 9.08 1.71
C GLY A 244 8.32 7.55 1.73
N VAL A 245 9.13 6.95 0.85
CA VAL A 245 9.31 5.50 0.73
C VAL A 245 10.73 5.10 1.12
N ARG A 246 10.86 4.05 1.93
CA ARG A 246 12.13 3.48 2.37
C ARG A 246 12.11 1.98 2.20
N PHE A 247 13.30 1.42 1.96
CA PHE A 247 13.49 -0.02 1.89
C PHE A 247 14.43 -0.49 2.99
N ASP A 248 14.15 -1.68 3.51
CA ASP A 248 14.97 -2.34 4.53
C ASP A 248 16.05 -3.20 3.89
N VAL A 249 15.72 -3.80 2.73
CA VAL A 249 16.60 -4.74 2.01
C VAL A 249 16.66 -4.38 0.52
N TYR A 250 17.86 -4.53 -0.04
CA TYR A 250 18.11 -4.45 -1.47
C TYR A 250 18.65 -5.78 -1.97
N GLY A 251 17.81 -6.53 -2.70
CA GLY A 251 18.19 -7.78 -3.34
C GLY A 251 18.95 -7.52 -4.65
N SER A 252 20.06 -8.21 -4.89
CA SER A 252 20.85 -8.10 -6.13
C SER A 252 20.84 -9.41 -6.89
N GLU A 253 20.50 -9.36 -8.18
CA GLU A 253 20.54 -10.54 -9.05
C GLU A 253 21.96 -11.10 -9.18
N SER A 254 22.96 -10.22 -9.35
CA SER A 254 24.35 -10.64 -9.47
C SER A 254 24.89 -11.35 -8.23
N ALA A 255 24.44 -10.94 -7.04
CA ALA A 255 24.83 -11.59 -5.79
C ALA A 255 24.31 -13.03 -5.66
N MET A 256 23.13 -13.34 -6.19
CA MET A 256 22.58 -14.69 -6.19
C MET A 256 23.40 -15.65 -7.06
N TYR A 257 23.89 -15.19 -8.22
CA TYR A 257 24.79 -15.98 -9.06
C TYR A 257 26.15 -16.21 -8.38
N GLN A 258 26.72 -15.19 -7.74
CA GLN A 258 28.00 -15.30 -7.03
C GLN A 258 27.92 -16.27 -5.83
N ALA A 259 26.77 -16.34 -5.15
CA ALA A 259 26.55 -17.25 -4.02
C ALA A 259 26.25 -18.69 -4.43
N ASP A 260 26.33 -19.06 -5.71
CA ASP A 260 26.03 -20.41 -6.26
C ASP A 260 24.61 -20.93 -5.91
N ARG A 261 23.70 -20.00 -5.58
CA ARG A 261 22.33 -20.33 -5.16
C ARG A 261 21.54 -21.00 -6.28
N VAL A 262 21.78 -20.60 -7.52
CA VAL A 262 21.15 -21.17 -8.73
C VAL A 262 21.49 -22.66 -8.87
N ALA A 263 22.77 -23.02 -8.77
CA ALA A 263 23.19 -24.42 -8.89
C ALA A 263 22.69 -25.27 -7.70
N THR A 264 22.64 -24.68 -6.52
CA THR A 264 22.14 -25.38 -5.32
C THR A 264 20.65 -25.72 -5.45
N LEU A 265 19.82 -24.74 -5.82
CA LEU A 265 18.38 -24.96 -6.00
C LEU A 265 18.09 -25.92 -7.17
N LEU A 266 18.87 -25.83 -8.24
CA LEU A 266 18.73 -26.74 -9.38
C LEU A 266 18.92 -28.20 -8.97
N LYS A 267 19.99 -28.50 -8.20
CA LYS A 267 20.23 -29.84 -7.65
C LYS A 267 19.08 -30.31 -6.76
N GLU A 268 18.49 -29.41 -5.98
CA GLU A 268 17.33 -29.76 -5.15
C GLU A 268 16.15 -30.16 -6.01
N LEU A 269 15.81 -29.38 -7.04
CA LEU A 269 14.73 -29.68 -7.99
C LEU A 269 14.97 -31.03 -8.71
N GLU A 270 16.20 -31.30 -9.13
CA GLU A 270 16.60 -32.56 -9.76
C GLU A 270 16.46 -33.76 -8.79
N ASN A 271 16.96 -33.63 -7.56
CA ASN A 271 16.85 -34.66 -6.53
C ASN A 271 15.39 -35.00 -6.19
N ARG A 272 14.54 -34.03 -6.22
CA ARG A 272 13.08 -34.18 -6.01
C ARG A 272 12.34 -34.69 -7.24
N ARG A 273 13.04 -34.90 -8.39
CA ARG A 273 12.49 -35.32 -9.68
C ARG A 273 11.43 -34.37 -10.25
N LEU A 274 11.58 -33.10 -9.94
CA LEU A 274 10.68 -32.04 -10.41
C LEU A 274 11.09 -31.52 -11.80
N THR A 275 12.24 -31.95 -12.31
CA THR A 275 12.79 -31.56 -13.61
C THR A 275 12.85 -32.73 -14.59
N PHE A 276 12.97 -32.42 -15.87
CA PHE A 276 13.26 -33.39 -16.93
C PHE A 276 13.99 -32.68 -18.10
N GLU A 277 14.73 -33.46 -18.90
CA GLU A 277 15.37 -32.96 -20.10
C GLU A 277 14.53 -33.27 -21.34
N ALA A 278 14.33 -32.26 -22.20
CA ALA A 278 13.72 -32.39 -23.51
C ALA A 278 14.33 -31.36 -24.46
N ASP A 279 14.59 -31.74 -25.71
CA ASP A 279 15.16 -30.90 -26.79
C ASP A 279 16.46 -30.18 -26.36
N GLY A 280 17.27 -30.82 -25.55
CA GLY A 280 18.52 -30.30 -24.99
C GLY A 280 18.35 -29.21 -23.93
N ALA A 281 17.13 -28.92 -23.51
CA ALA A 281 16.80 -27.96 -22.44
C ALA A 281 16.34 -28.69 -21.17
N LEU A 282 16.54 -28.04 -20.03
CA LEU A 282 16.04 -28.53 -18.73
C LEU A 282 14.73 -27.84 -18.37
N TRP A 283 13.72 -28.63 -18.07
CA TRP A 283 12.35 -28.19 -17.81
C TRP A 283 11.92 -28.47 -16.37
N LEU A 284 11.10 -27.59 -15.81
CA LEU A 284 10.38 -27.80 -14.53
C LEU A 284 8.96 -28.30 -14.83
N ARG A 285 8.51 -29.34 -14.12
CA ARG A 285 7.15 -29.94 -14.21
C ARG A 285 6.11 -29.06 -13.55
N THR A 286 5.89 -27.85 -14.08
CA THR A 286 4.94 -26.89 -13.51
C THR A 286 3.49 -27.29 -13.73
N THR A 287 3.20 -28.15 -14.71
CA THR A 287 1.85 -28.71 -14.94
C THR A 287 1.36 -29.58 -13.78
N ASP A 288 2.25 -30.27 -13.08
CA ASP A 288 1.91 -31.06 -11.89
C ASP A 288 1.42 -30.18 -10.72
N PHE A 289 1.66 -28.86 -10.81
CA PHE A 289 1.35 -27.86 -9.79
C PHE A 289 0.40 -26.75 -10.29
N GLY A 290 -0.34 -27.00 -11.38
CA GLY A 290 -1.43 -26.17 -11.85
C GLY A 290 -1.07 -25.09 -12.87
N ASP A 291 0.13 -25.10 -13.46
CA ASP A 291 0.45 -24.26 -14.62
C ASP A 291 -0.14 -24.87 -15.92
N ASP A 292 -0.27 -24.07 -16.97
CA ASP A 292 -0.82 -24.49 -18.25
C ASP A 292 0.16 -25.34 -19.08
N LYS A 293 1.46 -25.25 -18.81
CA LYS A 293 2.54 -26.03 -19.45
C LYS A 293 3.78 -26.05 -18.58
N ASP A 294 4.65 -27.05 -18.81
CA ASP A 294 5.97 -27.12 -18.19
C ASP A 294 6.87 -25.98 -18.67
N ARG A 295 7.82 -25.57 -17.83
CA ARG A 295 8.64 -24.37 -18.08
C ARG A 295 10.12 -24.69 -18.17
N VAL A 296 10.78 -24.07 -19.14
CA VAL A 296 12.23 -24.18 -19.32
C VAL A 296 12.94 -23.40 -18.22
N LEU A 297 13.83 -24.05 -17.49
CA LEU A 297 14.75 -23.44 -16.53
C LEU A 297 16.09 -23.09 -17.18
N ARG A 298 16.67 -24.04 -17.96
CA ARG A 298 17.94 -23.88 -18.67
C ARG A 298 17.74 -24.26 -20.15
N LYS A 299 18.15 -23.35 -21.06
CA LYS A 299 18.07 -23.56 -22.50
C LYS A 299 19.11 -24.55 -23.00
N SER A 300 18.97 -24.97 -24.25
CA SER A 300 19.92 -25.87 -24.93
C SER A 300 21.33 -25.28 -25.09
N ASP A 301 21.47 -23.96 -25.07
CA ASP A 301 22.77 -23.26 -25.09
C ASP A 301 23.43 -23.18 -23.70
N GLY A 302 22.81 -23.75 -22.66
CA GLY A 302 23.29 -23.74 -21.28
C GLY A 302 22.91 -22.50 -20.48
N THR A 303 22.29 -21.48 -21.09
CA THR A 303 21.86 -20.26 -20.38
C THR A 303 20.54 -20.50 -19.63
N TYR A 304 20.38 -19.85 -18.48
CA TYR A 304 19.10 -19.87 -17.75
C TYR A 304 18.06 -18.97 -18.39
N THR A 305 16.79 -19.34 -18.23
CA THR A 305 15.67 -18.43 -18.49
C THR A 305 15.48 -17.49 -17.31
N TYR A 306 14.70 -16.43 -17.47
CA TYR A 306 14.35 -15.52 -16.36
C TYR A 306 13.63 -16.21 -15.19
N LEU A 307 12.96 -17.33 -15.47
CA LEU A 307 12.24 -18.06 -14.43
C LEU A 307 13.17 -18.65 -13.35
N MET A 308 14.37 -19.10 -13.75
CA MET A 308 15.28 -19.74 -12.77
C MET A 308 15.77 -18.77 -11.69
N PRO A 309 16.34 -17.58 -12.00
CA PRO A 309 16.70 -16.61 -10.97
C PRO A 309 15.51 -16.14 -10.14
N ASP A 310 14.32 -16.00 -10.73
CA ASP A 310 13.11 -15.61 -9.99
C ASP A 310 12.72 -16.66 -8.94
N ILE A 311 12.80 -17.95 -9.30
CA ILE A 311 12.55 -19.05 -8.34
C ILE A 311 13.58 -19.03 -7.21
N VAL A 312 14.87 -18.84 -7.54
CA VAL A 312 15.95 -18.73 -6.54
C VAL A 312 15.71 -17.59 -5.58
N TYR A 313 15.30 -16.46 -6.10
CA TYR A 313 15.06 -15.26 -5.30
C TYR A 313 13.89 -15.44 -4.31
N HIS A 314 12.79 -16.06 -4.76
CA HIS A 314 11.67 -16.33 -3.86
C HIS A 314 11.97 -17.46 -2.88
N ALA A 315 12.78 -18.44 -3.27
CA ALA A 315 13.29 -19.45 -2.35
C ALA A 315 14.18 -18.80 -1.27
N ASP A 316 15.00 -17.81 -1.62
CA ASP A 316 15.78 -17.04 -0.65
C ASP A 316 14.90 -16.27 0.36
N LYS A 317 13.80 -15.68 -0.08
CA LYS A 317 12.83 -15.05 0.83
C LYS A 317 12.30 -16.08 1.85
N HIS A 318 11.93 -17.28 1.40
CA HIS A 318 11.49 -18.36 2.30
C HIS A 318 12.60 -18.81 3.26
N ASP A 319 13.83 -18.99 2.79
CA ASP A 319 14.98 -19.39 3.59
C ASP A 319 15.34 -18.35 4.66
N ARG A 320 15.09 -17.08 4.38
CA ARG A 320 15.20 -15.96 5.37
C ARG A 320 14.09 -15.99 6.42
N GLY A 321 13.13 -16.92 6.30
CA GLY A 321 12.07 -17.17 7.28
C GLY A 321 10.87 -16.24 7.13
N PHE A 322 10.58 -15.74 5.95
CA PHE A 322 9.32 -15.05 5.68
C PHE A 322 8.18 -16.06 5.52
N ASP A 323 7.06 -15.79 6.19
CA ASP A 323 5.83 -16.59 6.05
C ASP A 323 5.08 -16.23 4.77
N ARG A 324 5.27 -14.99 4.28
CA ARG A 324 4.68 -14.47 3.04
C ARG A 324 5.65 -13.59 2.27
N ALA A 325 5.62 -13.71 0.96
CA ALA A 325 6.25 -12.81 0.01
C ALA A 325 5.17 -12.18 -0.86
N ILE A 326 5.01 -10.86 -0.78
CA ILE A 326 4.03 -10.07 -1.53
C ILE A 326 4.79 -9.20 -2.51
N ASP A 327 4.61 -9.46 -3.80
CA ASP A 327 5.25 -8.68 -4.86
C ASP A 327 4.26 -7.71 -5.51
N VAL A 328 4.68 -6.49 -5.75
CA VAL A 328 3.88 -5.48 -6.47
C VAL A 328 4.32 -5.46 -7.93
N TRP A 329 3.51 -6.04 -8.82
CA TRP A 329 3.84 -6.19 -10.23
C TRP A 329 2.97 -5.36 -11.15
N GLY A 330 3.56 -4.89 -12.26
CA GLY A 330 2.84 -4.30 -13.38
C GLY A 330 1.92 -5.31 -14.09
N ALA A 331 0.87 -4.81 -14.72
CA ALA A 331 -0.13 -5.64 -15.40
C ALA A 331 0.43 -6.49 -16.56
N ASP A 332 1.56 -6.08 -17.12
CA ASP A 332 2.30 -6.84 -18.14
C ASP A 332 2.84 -8.17 -17.63
N HIS A 333 3.01 -8.33 -16.31
CA HIS A 333 3.43 -9.57 -15.66
C HIS A 333 2.28 -10.52 -15.28
N HIS A 334 1.01 -10.18 -15.58
CA HIS A 334 -0.15 -11.00 -15.19
C HIS A 334 -0.01 -12.48 -15.60
N GLY A 335 0.45 -12.76 -16.83
CA GLY A 335 0.66 -14.13 -17.33
C GLY A 335 1.82 -14.88 -16.65
N TYR A 336 2.61 -14.20 -15.81
CA TYR A 336 3.73 -14.79 -15.10
C TYR A 336 3.33 -15.38 -13.74
N ILE A 337 2.23 -14.90 -13.14
CA ILE A 337 1.77 -15.31 -11.81
C ILE A 337 1.52 -16.83 -11.69
N PRO A 338 0.78 -17.49 -12.61
CA PRO A 338 0.51 -18.92 -12.48
C PRO A 338 1.78 -19.77 -12.45
N ARG A 339 2.78 -19.42 -13.30
CA ARG A 339 4.05 -20.17 -13.35
C ARG A 339 4.89 -20.01 -12.09
N MET A 340 4.92 -18.82 -11.48
CA MET A 340 5.60 -18.59 -10.21
C MET A 340 4.90 -19.34 -9.06
N ARG A 341 3.58 -19.30 -9.00
CA ARG A 341 2.81 -20.09 -8.01
C ARG A 341 3.08 -21.57 -8.15
N ALA A 342 3.10 -22.11 -9.37
CA ALA A 342 3.42 -23.51 -9.61
C ALA A 342 4.85 -23.85 -9.20
N ALA A 343 5.82 -22.96 -9.45
CA ALA A 343 7.20 -23.14 -9.00
C ALA A 343 7.32 -23.14 -7.47
N MET A 344 6.63 -22.24 -6.77
CA MET A 344 6.61 -22.22 -5.29
C MET A 344 5.95 -23.48 -4.72
N ALA A 345 4.84 -23.92 -5.31
CA ALA A 345 4.18 -25.19 -4.94
C ALA A 345 5.08 -26.41 -5.19
N ALA A 346 5.86 -26.43 -6.27
CA ALA A 346 6.84 -27.47 -6.55
C ALA A 346 7.94 -27.54 -5.47
N LEU A 347 8.33 -26.40 -4.91
CA LEU A 347 9.24 -26.34 -3.77
C LEU A 347 8.57 -26.75 -2.45
N GLY A 348 7.25 -26.98 -2.43
CA GLY A 348 6.50 -27.39 -1.27
C GLY A 348 6.14 -26.25 -0.32
N TYR A 349 6.21 -25.01 -0.80
CA TYR A 349 5.82 -23.84 0.01
C TYR A 349 4.29 -23.73 0.11
N PRO A 350 3.76 -23.18 1.21
CA PRO A 350 2.33 -22.98 1.37
C PRO A 350 1.72 -22.12 0.25
N PRO A 351 0.49 -22.37 -0.18
CA PRO A 351 -0.16 -21.60 -1.26
C PRO A 351 -0.22 -20.09 -0.98
N GLU A 352 -0.28 -19.72 0.30
CA GLU A 352 -0.30 -18.33 0.77
C GLU A 352 1.08 -17.66 0.84
N PHE A 353 2.17 -18.39 0.63
CA PHE A 353 3.52 -17.83 0.68
C PHE A 353 3.74 -16.77 -0.40
N PHE A 354 3.34 -17.03 -1.64
CA PHE A 354 3.55 -16.12 -2.76
C PHE A 354 2.24 -15.43 -3.18
N GLU A 355 2.20 -14.13 -2.99
CA GLU A 355 1.07 -13.25 -3.29
C GLU A 355 1.52 -12.13 -4.23
N VAL A 356 0.67 -11.73 -5.18
CA VAL A 356 0.98 -10.62 -6.09
C VAL A 356 -0.10 -9.56 -6.01
N ALA A 357 0.32 -8.34 -5.70
CA ALA A 357 -0.48 -7.13 -5.79
C ALA A 357 -0.27 -6.48 -7.17
N MET A 358 -1.31 -6.48 -8.01
CA MET A 358 -1.21 -5.97 -9.38
C MET A 358 -1.38 -4.45 -9.45
N ILE A 359 -0.57 -3.79 -10.29
CA ILE A 359 -0.76 -2.39 -10.66
C ILE A 359 -0.99 -2.23 -12.15
N GLN A 360 -2.01 -1.44 -12.50
CA GLN A 360 -2.31 -1.07 -13.88
C GLN A 360 -1.58 0.21 -14.30
N LEU A 361 -1.54 0.43 -15.61
CA LEU A 361 -0.91 1.58 -16.23
C LEU A 361 -1.50 2.90 -15.70
N VAL A 362 -0.65 3.92 -15.63
CA VAL A 362 -1.02 5.29 -15.29
C VAL A 362 -0.96 6.14 -16.55
N LYS A 363 -2.04 6.85 -16.86
CA LYS A 363 -2.05 7.96 -17.80
C LYS A 363 -1.97 9.26 -17.03
N VAL A 364 -1.24 10.25 -17.55
CA VAL A 364 -1.12 11.56 -16.93
C VAL A 364 -1.82 12.58 -17.81
N MET A 365 -2.76 13.32 -17.21
CA MET A 365 -3.43 14.48 -17.83
C MET A 365 -2.90 15.75 -17.20
N LYS A 366 -2.57 16.74 -18.02
CA LYS A 366 -2.13 18.07 -17.59
C LYS A 366 -2.64 19.13 -18.58
N ASP A 367 -3.16 20.23 -18.06
CA ASP A 367 -3.76 21.31 -18.86
C ASP A 367 -4.87 20.79 -19.81
N GLY A 368 -5.61 19.75 -19.36
CA GLY A 368 -6.70 19.10 -20.12
C GLY A 368 -6.24 18.13 -21.22
N GLU A 369 -4.95 17.89 -21.39
CA GLU A 369 -4.40 17.02 -22.43
C GLU A 369 -3.60 15.83 -21.83
N GLU A 370 -3.59 14.70 -22.53
CA GLU A 370 -2.75 13.55 -22.14
C GLU A 370 -1.28 13.86 -22.43
N VAL A 371 -0.45 13.82 -21.40
CA VAL A 371 1.01 13.93 -21.55
C VAL A 371 1.53 12.68 -22.22
N ARG A 372 1.99 12.81 -23.46
CA ARG A 372 2.47 11.68 -24.26
C ARG A 372 3.77 11.13 -23.69
N MET A 373 3.84 9.82 -23.54
CA MET A 373 5.01 9.11 -23.08
C MET A 373 5.59 8.26 -24.21
N SER A 374 6.86 8.44 -24.52
CA SER A 374 7.59 7.63 -25.49
C SER A 374 8.92 7.13 -24.92
N LYS A 375 8.97 5.86 -24.54
CA LYS A 375 10.22 5.22 -24.04
C LYS A 375 11.38 5.31 -25.06
N ARG A 376 11.09 5.31 -26.38
CA ARG A 376 12.12 5.39 -27.44
C ARG A 376 12.68 6.78 -27.64
N ALA A 377 11.90 7.82 -27.40
CA ALA A 377 12.33 9.21 -27.51
C ALA A 377 12.98 9.73 -26.20
N GLY A 378 12.88 8.99 -25.11
CA GLY A 378 13.29 9.45 -23.78
C GLY A 378 12.25 10.35 -23.11
N ASP A 379 11.10 10.55 -23.76
CA ASP A 379 10.02 11.41 -23.27
C ASP A 379 9.05 10.57 -22.42
N PHE A 380 9.21 10.58 -21.13
CA PHE A 380 8.24 10.02 -20.17
C PHE A 380 8.16 10.90 -18.93
N VAL A 381 6.98 10.96 -18.33
CA VAL A 381 6.80 11.69 -17.08
C VAL A 381 7.50 10.90 -15.96
N THR A 382 8.50 11.52 -15.38
CA THR A 382 9.20 10.97 -14.22
C THR A 382 8.36 11.14 -12.96
N LEU A 383 8.65 10.35 -11.94
CA LEU A 383 8.06 10.56 -10.61
C LEU A 383 8.48 11.91 -10.03
N ARG A 384 9.70 12.39 -10.32
CA ARG A 384 10.20 13.72 -9.92
C ARG A 384 9.35 14.81 -10.55
N ASP A 385 9.12 14.79 -11.87
CA ASP A 385 8.26 15.76 -12.54
C ASP A 385 6.88 15.81 -11.89
N LEU A 386 6.30 14.64 -11.59
CA LEU A 386 5.00 14.58 -10.95
C LEU A 386 5.02 15.22 -9.56
N CYS A 387 6.02 14.88 -8.73
CA CYS A 387 6.18 15.47 -7.40
C CYS A 387 6.43 16.99 -7.46
N ASP A 388 7.18 17.47 -8.44
CA ASP A 388 7.42 18.90 -8.64
C ASP A 388 6.14 19.64 -9.05
N TRP A 389 5.25 18.98 -9.81
CA TRP A 389 3.99 19.56 -10.23
C TRP A 389 2.95 19.63 -9.11
N VAL A 390 2.83 18.57 -8.28
CA VAL A 390 1.68 18.43 -7.36
C VAL A 390 2.09 18.25 -5.89
N GLY A 391 3.36 18.02 -5.61
CA GLY A 391 3.86 17.64 -4.29
C GLY A 391 3.75 16.13 -4.02
N ALA A 392 4.58 15.60 -3.13
CA ALA A 392 4.63 14.17 -2.80
C ALA A 392 3.31 13.66 -2.20
N ASP A 393 2.70 14.40 -1.27
CA ASP A 393 1.43 14.02 -0.64
C ASP A 393 0.30 13.83 -1.66
N ALA A 394 0.14 14.78 -2.58
CA ALA A 394 -0.90 14.70 -3.60
C ALA A 394 -0.63 13.55 -4.57
N ALA A 395 0.61 13.41 -5.05
CA ALA A 395 0.98 12.30 -5.92
C ALA A 395 0.68 10.94 -5.25
N ARG A 396 1.09 10.78 -3.99
CA ARG A 396 0.90 9.55 -3.20
C ARG A 396 -0.57 9.27 -2.96
N TYR A 397 -1.36 10.25 -2.52
CA TYR A 397 -2.80 10.08 -2.26
C TYR A 397 -3.54 9.64 -3.51
N PHE A 398 -3.30 10.29 -4.66
CA PHE A 398 -3.94 9.98 -5.92
C PHE A 398 -3.63 8.56 -6.40
N PHE A 399 -2.41 8.06 -6.18
CA PHE A 399 -2.07 6.67 -6.48
C PHE A 399 -2.78 5.67 -5.57
N LEU A 400 -3.03 6.05 -4.30
CA LEU A 400 -3.64 5.18 -3.29
C LEU A 400 -5.17 5.20 -3.31
N MET A 401 -5.83 6.25 -3.84
CA MET A 401 -7.29 6.39 -3.77
C MET A 401 -8.07 5.42 -4.65
N ARG A 402 -7.40 4.66 -5.50
CA ARG A 402 -7.99 3.65 -6.39
C ARG A 402 -7.31 2.30 -6.21
N ARG A 403 -8.05 1.25 -6.54
CA ARG A 403 -7.49 -0.11 -6.57
C ARG A 403 -6.29 -0.17 -7.51
N GLY A 404 -5.23 -0.88 -7.10
CA GLY A 404 -4.03 -1.05 -7.90
C GLY A 404 -4.30 -1.69 -9.27
N ASP A 405 -5.19 -2.68 -9.31
CA ASP A 405 -5.56 -3.48 -10.48
C ASP A 405 -6.48 -2.77 -11.48
N THR A 406 -6.84 -1.51 -11.25
CA THR A 406 -7.65 -0.71 -12.18
C THR A 406 -6.80 0.30 -12.95
N PRO A 407 -7.05 0.51 -14.26
CA PRO A 407 -6.44 1.60 -15.00
C PRO A 407 -6.68 2.95 -14.31
N PHE A 408 -5.67 3.81 -14.32
CA PHE A 408 -5.73 5.07 -13.60
C PHE A 408 -5.32 6.24 -14.48
N VAL A 409 -6.12 7.31 -14.42
CA VAL A 409 -5.79 8.61 -15.02
C VAL A 409 -5.41 9.56 -13.88
N PHE A 410 -4.16 9.99 -13.86
CA PHE A 410 -3.67 11.00 -12.94
C PHE A 410 -3.92 12.39 -13.51
N ASP A 411 -4.83 13.13 -12.90
CA ASP A 411 -5.17 14.49 -13.27
C ASP A 411 -4.32 15.47 -12.44
N VAL A 412 -3.33 16.09 -13.09
CA VAL A 412 -2.40 17.03 -12.47
C VAL A 412 -3.11 18.30 -12.03
N ASP A 413 -4.08 18.77 -12.81
CA ASP A 413 -4.79 20.01 -12.52
C ASP A 413 -5.66 19.85 -11.28
N LEU A 414 -6.38 18.72 -11.17
CA LEU A 414 -7.14 18.37 -9.97
C LEU A 414 -6.23 18.21 -8.75
N ALA A 415 -5.09 17.52 -8.91
CA ALA A 415 -4.15 17.26 -7.81
C ALA A 415 -3.48 18.54 -7.27
N ARG A 416 -3.37 19.61 -8.09
CA ARG A 416 -2.86 20.93 -7.70
C ARG A 416 -3.93 21.84 -7.10
N ALA A 417 -5.20 21.55 -7.34
CA ALA A 417 -6.29 22.42 -6.92
C ALA A 417 -6.36 22.52 -5.38
N ARG A 418 -6.51 23.76 -4.88
CA ARG A 418 -6.75 24.03 -3.46
C ARG A 418 -8.24 24.24 -3.18
N THR A 419 -9.03 23.27 -3.62
CA THR A 419 -10.50 23.29 -3.52
C THR A 419 -10.99 21.97 -2.94
N GLU A 420 -12.27 21.94 -2.55
CA GLU A 420 -12.92 20.72 -2.03
C GLU A 420 -13.02 19.58 -3.06
N GLU A 421 -12.77 19.85 -4.34
CA GLU A 421 -12.73 18.84 -5.39
C GLU A 421 -11.46 17.98 -5.32
N ASN A 422 -10.36 18.53 -4.79
CA ASN A 422 -9.13 17.80 -4.57
C ASN A 422 -9.21 16.98 -3.28
N PRO A 423 -9.27 15.62 -3.34
CA PRO A 423 -9.56 14.80 -2.18
C PRO A 423 -8.46 14.88 -1.10
N VAL A 424 -7.18 14.98 -1.47
CA VAL A 424 -6.11 15.10 -0.45
C VAL A 424 -6.18 16.46 0.24
N PHE A 425 -6.41 17.54 -0.50
CA PHE A 425 -6.60 18.86 0.08
C PHE A 425 -7.79 18.88 1.04
N TYR A 426 -8.90 18.24 0.65
CA TYR A 426 -10.11 18.15 1.45
C TYR A 426 -9.88 17.42 2.79
N VAL A 427 -9.16 16.29 2.77
CA VAL A 427 -8.83 15.54 3.98
C VAL A 427 -7.83 16.29 4.87
N GLN A 428 -6.76 16.84 4.29
CA GLN A 428 -5.77 17.61 5.06
C GLN A 428 -6.38 18.89 5.65
N MET A 429 -7.29 19.53 4.94
CA MET A 429 -8.04 20.70 5.44
C MET A 429 -8.92 20.32 6.65
N ALA A 430 -9.49 19.12 6.70
CA ALA A 430 -10.23 18.66 7.87
C ALA A 430 -9.32 18.60 9.12
N HIS A 431 -8.10 18.05 8.99
CA HIS A 431 -7.11 18.07 10.08
C HIS A 431 -6.71 19.51 10.47
N ALA A 432 -6.39 20.35 9.49
CA ALA A 432 -6.01 21.75 9.72
C ALA A 432 -7.12 22.56 10.42
N ARG A 433 -8.40 22.28 10.10
CA ARG A 433 -9.56 22.89 10.78
C ARG A 433 -9.64 22.48 12.24
N MET A 434 -9.44 21.20 12.56
CA MET A 434 -9.41 20.71 13.95
C MET A 434 -8.26 21.35 14.73
N SER A 435 -7.06 21.39 14.18
CA SER A 435 -5.90 22.11 14.75
C SER A 435 -6.16 23.61 14.90
N GLY A 436 -6.92 24.20 13.98
CA GLY A 436 -7.32 25.61 13.99
C GLY A 436 -8.16 26.00 15.21
N ILE A 437 -9.05 25.12 15.69
CA ILE A 437 -9.88 25.36 16.89
C ILE A 437 -8.97 25.63 18.10
N PHE A 438 -8.00 24.78 18.34
CA PHE A 438 -7.06 24.91 19.47
C PHE A 438 -6.17 26.14 19.35
N ARG A 439 -5.72 26.44 18.14
CA ARG A 439 -4.91 27.64 17.87
C ARG A 439 -5.70 28.92 18.18
N VAL A 440 -6.97 28.99 17.79
CA VAL A 440 -7.83 30.15 18.07
C VAL A 440 -8.16 30.26 19.56
N ALA A 441 -8.33 29.12 20.23
CA ALA A 441 -8.54 29.06 21.67
C ALA A 441 -7.28 29.36 22.50
N HIS A 442 -6.08 29.37 21.87
CA HIS A 442 -4.80 29.42 22.57
C HIS A 442 -4.60 28.27 23.57
N ILE A 443 -5.09 27.07 23.24
CA ILE A 443 -4.99 25.85 24.05
C ILE A 443 -4.08 24.87 23.32
N ASP A 444 -3.18 24.22 24.06
CA ASP A 444 -2.47 23.06 23.56
C ASP A 444 -3.43 21.85 23.53
N PRO A 445 -3.68 21.22 22.39
CA PRO A 445 -4.56 20.06 22.27
C PRO A 445 -4.25 18.96 23.30
N GLU A 446 -2.98 18.74 23.60
CA GLU A 446 -2.55 17.66 24.50
C GLU A 446 -2.92 17.93 25.98
N THR A 447 -3.23 19.18 26.32
CA THR A 447 -3.67 19.57 27.69
C THR A 447 -5.16 19.41 27.90
N VAL A 448 -5.96 19.19 26.84
CA VAL A 448 -7.40 19.01 26.96
C VAL A 448 -7.69 17.66 27.62
N ASN A 449 -8.25 17.68 28.84
CA ASN A 449 -8.62 16.47 29.56
C ASN A 449 -9.68 15.67 28.78
N GLY A 450 -9.48 14.35 28.67
CA GLY A 450 -10.40 13.44 27.97
C GLY A 450 -11.70 13.14 28.75
N THR A 451 -11.82 13.55 30.03
CA THR A 451 -13.05 13.34 30.81
C THR A 451 -14.09 14.38 30.42
N PHE A 452 -15.24 13.95 29.92
CA PHE A 452 -16.35 14.82 29.53
C PHE A 452 -17.69 14.10 29.71
N ASP A 453 -18.77 14.88 29.77
CA ASP A 453 -20.14 14.37 29.77
C ASP A 453 -20.66 14.33 28.34
N VAL A 454 -20.91 13.14 27.82
CA VAL A 454 -21.44 12.94 26.43
C VAL A 454 -22.84 13.56 26.31
N ALA A 455 -23.60 13.71 27.39
CA ALA A 455 -24.91 14.37 27.37
C ALA A 455 -24.80 15.89 27.02
N ALA A 456 -23.60 16.47 27.12
CA ALA A 456 -23.34 17.84 26.66
C ALA A 456 -23.24 17.96 25.14
N LEU A 457 -23.07 16.85 24.43
CA LEU A 457 -23.05 16.74 22.96
C LEU A 457 -24.47 16.47 22.45
N THR A 458 -25.22 17.52 22.20
CA THR A 458 -26.66 17.42 21.88
C THR A 458 -26.98 17.46 20.39
N ALA A 459 -26.02 17.89 19.55
CA ALA A 459 -26.21 17.94 18.11
C ALA A 459 -26.06 16.52 17.50
N PRO A 460 -26.90 16.13 16.56
CA PRO A 460 -26.75 14.86 15.85
C PRO A 460 -25.36 14.71 15.23
N GLU A 461 -24.78 15.80 14.72
CA GLU A 461 -23.46 15.84 14.11
C GLU A 461 -22.34 15.51 15.11
N ASP A 462 -22.47 15.87 16.39
CA ASP A 462 -21.52 15.49 17.45
C ASP A 462 -21.45 13.95 17.55
N ILE A 463 -22.62 13.33 17.64
CA ILE A 463 -22.76 11.87 17.81
C ILE A 463 -22.33 11.11 16.54
N ASP A 464 -22.72 11.60 15.36
CA ASP A 464 -22.36 10.98 14.08
C ASP A 464 -20.84 11.02 13.84
N LEU A 465 -20.16 12.08 14.27
CA LEU A 465 -18.72 12.18 14.20
C LEU A 465 -18.06 11.13 15.09
N ILE A 466 -18.49 10.98 16.35
CA ILE A 466 -17.95 9.94 17.27
C ILE A 466 -18.11 8.55 16.66
N LYS A 467 -19.29 8.23 16.12
CA LYS A 467 -19.56 6.94 15.46
C LYS A 467 -18.64 6.69 14.28
N THR A 468 -18.32 7.73 13.51
CA THR A 468 -17.39 7.61 12.39
C THR A 468 -15.97 7.33 12.87
N LEU A 469 -15.51 8.04 13.93
CA LEU A 469 -14.19 7.78 14.54
C LEU A 469 -14.06 6.35 15.05
N ALA A 470 -15.12 5.80 15.64
CA ALA A 470 -15.19 4.44 16.16
C ALA A 470 -14.96 3.34 15.10
N LEU A 471 -15.19 3.65 13.83
CA LEU A 471 -15.05 2.68 12.73
C LEU A 471 -13.61 2.53 12.25
N PHE A 472 -12.71 3.44 12.62
CA PHE A 472 -11.35 3.50 12.07
C PHE A 472 -10.56 2.19 12.22
N PRO A 473 -10.46 1.57 13.42
CA PRO A 473 -9.71 0.31 13.59
C PRO A 473 -10.21 -0.79 12.65
N GLY A 474 -11.51 -1.01 12.58
CA GLY A 474 -12.10 -2.01 11.70
C GLY A 474 -11.92 -1.70 10.20
N PHE A 475 -11.78 -0.43 9.80
CA PHE A 475 -11.41 -0.09 8.43
C PHE A 475 -9.96 -0.46 8.12
N VAL A 476 -9.03 -0.18 9.03
CA VAL A 476 -7.61 -0.53 8.91
C VAL A 476 -7.44 -2.04 8.77
N GLU A 477 -8.06 -2.83 9.64
CA GLU A 477 -8.01 -4.29 9.57
C GLU A 477 -8.54 -4.85 8.25
N ARG A 478 -9.72 -4.39 7.82
CA ARG A 478 -10.28 -4.84 6.53
C ARG A 478 -9.41 -4.43 5.34
N ALA A 479 -8.79 -3.24 5.41
CA ALA A 479 -7.85 -2.80 4.38
C ALA A 479 -6.61 -3.69 4.33
N ALA A 480 -6.06 -4.07 5.48
CA ALA A 480 -4.91 -4.97 5.58
C ALA A 480 -5.24 -6.40 5.08
N LEU A 481 -6.35 -6.98 5.56
CA LEU A 481 -6.79 -8.32 5.13
C LEU A 481 -7.09 -8.39 3.63
N GLY A 482 -7.67 -7.32 3.06
CA GLY A 482 -7.96 -7.22 1.64
C GLY A 482 -6.78 -6.77 0.77
N ARG A 483 -5.65 -6.37 1.36
CA ARG A 483 -4.55 -5.71 0.64
C ARG A 483 -5.01 -4.46 -0.12
N GLU A 484 -5.87 -3.65 0.49
CA GLU A 484 -6.62 -2.58 -0.16
C GLU A 484 -6.41 -1.20 0.52
N PRO A 485 -5.24 -0.54 0.34
CA PRO A 485 -4.98 0.78 0.94
C PRO A 485 -6.03 1.84 0.58
N HIS A 486 -6.66 1.74 -0.60
CA HIS A 486 -7.72 2.65 -1.04
C HIS A 486 -8.95 2.68 -0.11
N ARG A 487 -9.14 1.69 0.75
CA ARG A 487 -10.21 1.72 1.75
C ARG A 487 -9.95 2.77 2.83
N VAL A 488 -8.68 3.01 3.14
CA VAL A 488 -8.32 4.04 4.12
C VAL A 488 -8.55 5.43 3.54
N THR A 489 -8.21 5.68 2.25
CA THR A 489 -8.54 6.96 1.61
C THR A 489 -10.03 7.21 1.59
N GLY A 490 -10.84 6.19 1.23
CA GLY A 490 -12.30 6.31 1.25
C GLY A 490 -12.85 6.63 2.65
N TYR A 491 -12.32 5.97 3.70
CA TYR A 491 -12.67 6.29 5.07
C TYR A 491 -12.30 7.74 5.44
N LEU A 492 -11.11 8.20 5.06
CA LEU A 492 -10.66 9.57 5.34
C LEU A 492 -11.51 10.63 4.63
N GLU A 493 -11.95 10.37 3.39
CA GLU A 493 -12.86 11.25 2.67
C GLU A 493 -14.24 11.34 3.36
N ASP A 494 -14.76 10.20 3.82
CA ASP A 494 -16.02 10.16 4.57
C ASP A 494 -15.89 10.88 5.91
N LEU A 495 -14.79 10.66 6.66
CA LEU A 495 -14.51 11.37 7.90
C LEU A 495 -14.36 12.87 7.66
N ALA A 496 -13.61 13.30 6.63
CA ALA A 496 -13.45 14.70 6.29
C ALA A 496 -14.79 15.38 6.00
N ARG A 497 -15.69 14.70 5.28
CA ARG A 497 -17.06 15.21 5.00
C ARG A 497 -17.84 15.43 6.29
N GLN A 498 -17.76 14.50 7.25
CA GLN A 498 -18.37 14.65 8.57
C GLN A 498 -17.75 15.82 9.34
N VAL A 499 -16.45 15.93 9.35
CA VAL A 499 -15.70 17.00 10.02
C VAL A 499 -16.09 18.38 9.47
N HIS A 500 -16.15 18.53 8.15
CA HIS A 500 -16.54 19.81 7.55
C HIS A 500 -17.99 20.17 7.87
N GLY A 501 -18.91 19.17 7.83
CA GLY A 501 -20.30 19.36 8.24
C GLY A 501 -20.43 19.76 9.70
N TRP A 502 -19.74 19.06 10.58
CA TRP A 502 -19.70 19.36 12.01
C TRP A 502 -19.13 20.75 12.30
N TYR A 503 -17.99 21.10 11.68
CA TYR A 503 -17.35 22.41 11.86
C TYR A 503 -18.25 23.58 11.46
N HIS A 504 -19.09 23.42 10.45
CA HIS A 504 -20.02 24.45 10.00
C HIS A 504 -21.27 24.58 10.89
N ARG A 505 -21.74 23.46 11.48
CA ARG A 505 -23.01 23.44 12.22
C ARG A 505 -22.83 23.51 13.72
N CYS A 506 -21.71 23.02 14.24
CA CYS A 506 -21.44 22.93 15.67
C CYS A 506 -20.36 23.94 16.08
N ARG A 507 -20.79 25.03 16.70
CA ARG A 507 -19.84 25.98 17.28
C ARG A 507 -19.12 25.33 18.46
N VAL A 508 -17.80 25.49 18.55
CA VAL A 508 -16.98 24.93 19.66
C VAL A 508 -16.77 25.99 20.72
N LEU A 509 -16.12 27.10 20.36
CA LEU A 509 -15.72 28.16 21.30
C LEU A 509 -16.86 29.12 21.61
N GLY A 510 -17.02 29.48 22.88
CA GLY A 510 -18.06 30.40 23.34
C GLY A 510 -19.43 29.73 23.57
N GLU A 511 -19.49 28.42 23.57
CA GLU A 511 -20.62 27.62 24.04
C GLU A 511 -20.62 27.52 25.59
N PRO A 512 -21.72 27.04 26.22
CA PRO A 512 -21.69 26.71 27.65
C PRO A 512 -20.51 25.76 27.99
N ALA A 513 -19.86 26.01 29.14
CA ALA A 513 -18.61 25.33 29.47
C ALA A 513 -18.63 23.79 29.33
N PRO A 514 -19.69 23.05 29.68
CA PRO A 514 -19.73 21.60 29.45
C PRO A 514 -19.71 21.23 27.95
N THR A 515 -20.45 21.95 27.13
CA THR A 515 -20.53 21.73 25.66
C THR A 515 -19.22 22.13 24.98
N GLU A 516 -18.66 23.30 25.35
CA GLU A 516 -17.37 23.76 24.84
C GLU A 516 -16.28 22.72 25.12
N HIS A 517 -16.18 22.25 26.38
CA HIS A 517 -15.21 21.24 26.78
C HIS A 517 -15.42 19.93 26.00
N ALA A 518 -16.64 19.40 25.95
CA ALA A 518 -16.95 18.16 25.27
C ALA A 518 -16.61 18.24 23.74
N ARG A 519 -16.88 19.37 23.08
CA ARG A 519 -16.51 19.59 21.69
C ARG A 519 -15.01 19.80 21.48
N LEU A 520 -14.28 20.37 22.42
CA LEU A 520 -12.81 20.40 22.38
C LEU A 520 -12.23 18.98 22.47
N VAL A 521 -12.76 18.15 23.37
CA VAL A 521 -12.37 16.74 23.50
C VAL A 521 -12.64 15.98 22.18
N LEU A 522 -13.81 16.17 21.59
CA LEU A 522 -14.17 15.57 20.28
C LEU A 522 -13.26 16.06 19.15
N ALA A 523 -12.96 17.37 19.11
CA ALA A 523 -12.03 17.92 18.12
C ALA A 523 -10.61 17.33 18.24
N ARG A 524 -10.12 17.13 19.49
CA ARG A 524 -8.82 16.47 19.74
C ARG A 524 -8.83 15.03 19.23
N ALA A 525 -9.83 14.24 19.58
CA ALA A 525 -9.97 12.86 19.11
C ALA A 525 -10.05 12.78 17.58
N THR A 526 -10.82 13.68 16.96
CA THR A 526 -10.95 13.76 15.49
C THR A 526 -9.62 14.09 14.82
N ARG A 527 -8.87 15.06 15.34
CA ARG A 527 -7.52 15.41 14.89
C ARG A 527 -6.59 14.20 14.93
N THR A 528 -6.63 13.44 16.02
CA THR A 528 -5.82 12.22 16.20
C THR A 528 -6.12 11.17 15.14
N VAL A 529 -7.39 10.86 14.89
CA VAL A 529 -7.79 9.83 13.91
C VAL A 529 -7.44 10.26 12.49
N LEU A 530 -7.65 11.54 12.13
CA LEU A 530 -7.23 12.06 10.82
C LEU A 530 -5.71 11.95 10.63
N ALA A 531 -4.93 12.34 11.65
CA ALA A 531 -3.47 12.24 11.62
C ALA A 531 -3.02 10.78 11.47
N ASN A 532 -3.62 9.85 12.22
CA ASN A 532 -3.32 8.43 12.15
C ASN A 532 -3.59 7.85 10.75
N GLY A 533 -4.75 8.16 10.17
CA GLY A 533 -5.10 7.69 8.83
C GLY A 533 -4.20 8.27 7.73
N LEU A 534 -3.84 9.56 7.83
CA LEU A 534 -2.89 10.19 6.91
C LEU A 534 -1.49 9.55 7.06
N THR A 535 -1.00 9.40 8.30
CA THR A 535 0.30 8.79 8.60
C THR A 535 0.37 7.34 8.11
N LEU A 536 -0.69 6.55 8.29
CA LEU A 536 -0.78 5.18 7.78
C LEU A 536 -0.55 5.10 6.26
N LEU A 537 -1.02 6.11 5.53
CA LEU A 537 -0.82 6.22 4.08
C LEU A 537 0.51 6.90 3.70
N GLY A 538 1.34 7.28 4.67
CA GLY A 538 2.60 8.01 4.46
C GLY A 538 2.40 9.45 4.00
N LEU A 539 1.32 10.10 4.46
CA LEU A 539 0.96 11.47 4.14
C LEU A 539 1.15 12.39 5.34
N SER A 540 1.41 13.66 5.09
CA SER A 540 1.47 14.67 6.15
C SER A 540 0.08 15.02 6.68
N ALA A 541 0.01 15.37 7.98
CA ALA A 541 -1.17 15.89 8.65
C ALA A 541 -0.90 17.36 9.06
N PRO A 542 -1.06 18.34 8.15
CA PRO A 542 -0.66 19.71 8.41
C PRO A 542 -1.62 20.39 9.41
N ASP A 543 -1.05 21.15 10.35
CA ASP A 543 -1.83 21.96 11.29
C ASP A 543 -2.36 23.24 10.66
N ARG A 544 -1.86 23.61 9.47
CA ARG A 544 -2.24 24.81 8.70
C ARG A 544 -2.19 24.52 7.21
N MET A 545 -3.12 25.04 6.50
CA MET A 545 -3.20 25.02 5.03
C MET A 545 -3.54 26.39 4.46
#